data_35b1ae0b83e69e4ac4792bcd595e1e9f
#
_entry.id   35b1ae0b83e69e4ac4792bcd595e1e9f
#
_cell.length_a   1.000
_cell.length_b   1.000
_cell.length_c   1.000
_cell.angle_alpha   90.00
_cell.angle_beta   90.00
_cell.angle_gamma   90.00
#
_symmetry.space_group_name_H-M   'P 1'
#
loop_
_entity.id
_entity.type
_entity.pdbx_description
1 polymer ?
#
loop_
_entity_poly.entity_id
_entity_poly.type
_entity_poly.pdbx_seq_one_letter_code
_entity_poly.pdbx_strand_id
1 'polypeptide(L)'
;MNMFSRNPFDDGPDGLRRRLADLPQGVKWGALAAALVAVIFIGWLGLQGLAAKSNLEKARDSAEQAKDALLSGKSEDATRFAENAQFHARQAQTATHSVPWNIAAAVPLIGSPLKTTQQISDVVLGLADDVLLPGATMGAGLSPSNLIDGTRVNLKLLREEEPRLSELSAAAAKLDAKAQAISNPAYLSLIRDARSQLQDQTSRLAQLLGNTSLAAKLAPSMLGADGPRTYLMGFQTPAEARGTGGLLGGFGIVRFDNGTPTVDTLAPNTELDKASATVDLGPEFNRTYGWTNPFTDFRNSNLSPHFPYAAQIWRSMWERQTGGKVDGVIALDPVALSYVLRATGPVTLADGEVIDSDNVVEKTMSTAYRRFPTDLSSAASISLSNLARKKYLLEIANAVANKITGPLPAPRALLGALGRAASEGRIAVWSNSPDDQKLLEETPLAHVVPDTDGPYAQVIVNNLAGNKMDYYLKREIEYVADKCDGDVRNSTIIVRLTNTSDSSVPDYIGSARGLVDTFPLDAPNGTMVTSVRVIATKGAVLKSVTSNGQRTTALVSQDRGHPSFDVQVAIPPGQSGELSFHFSEPTSSGNPRVPVQPLIDNPKPVISVPTCR
;
A
#
# COMPACT_ATOMS: atom_id res chain seq x y z
N MET A 1 -26.15 -80.23 3.22
CA MET A 1 -26.19 -79.57 4.55
C MET A 1 -26.04 -78.09 4.30
N ASN A 2 -27.19 -77.42 4.05
CA ASN A 2 -27.24 -76.00 3.65
C ASN A 2 -27.49 -75.14 4.90
N MET A 3 -26.50 -74.27 5.26
CA MET A 3 -26.72 -73.19 6.21
C MET A 3 -26.86 -71.88 5.42
N PHE A 4 -28.09 -71.36 5.33
CA PHE A 4 -28.37 -70.06 4.78
C PHE A 4 -27.95 -68.95 5.80
N SER A 5 -27.07 -68.07 5.43
CA SER A 5 -26.77 -66.82 6.14
C SER A 5 -27.86 -65.81 5.80
N ARG A 6 -28.64 -65.36 6.76
CA ARG A 6 -29.56 -64.21 6.62
C ARG A 6 -28.77 -62.89 6.65
N ASN A 7 -29.02 -62.07 5.68
CA ASN A 7 -28.49 -60.71 5.55
C ASN A 7 -29.27 -59.77 6.51
N PRO A 8 -28.61 -58.98 7.38
CA PRO A 8 -29.27 -58.18 8.42
C PRO A 8 -29.89 -56.84 7.92
N PHE A 9 -29.92 -56.58 6.59
CA PHE A 9 -30.37 -55.28 6.03
C PHE A 9 -31.64 -55.35 5.18
N ASP A 10 -32.48 -56.37 5.28
CA ASP A 10 -33.66 -56.53 4.44
C ASP A 10 -34.97 -56.27 5.19
N ASP A 11 -35.03 -55.29 6.08
CA ASP A 11 -36.24 -54.79 6.68
C ASP A 11 -36.66 -53.49 5.98
N GLY A 12 -37.58 -53.57 5.01
CA GLY A 12 -38.21 -52.39 4.38
C GLY A 12 -38.97 -51.52 5.38
N PRO A 13 -39.56 -50.38 4.95
CA PRO A 13 -40.23 -49.37 5.81
C PRO A 13 -41.25 -49.92 6.82
N ASP A 14 -41.81 -51.08 6.55
CA ASP A 14 -42.77 -51.77 7.44
C ASP A 14 -42.09 -52.51 8.61
N GLY A 15 -40.83 -52.89 8.53
CA GLY A 15 -40.07 -53.51 9.63
C GLY A 15 -39.78 -52.50 10.77
N LEU A 16 -39.49 -51.25 10.42
CA LEU A 16 -39.26 -50.16 11.39
C LEU A 16 -40.57 -49.75 12.11
N ARG A 17 -41.72 -49.77 11.42
CA ARG A 17 -43.04 -49.49 11.99
C ARG A 17 -43.45 -50.57 13.02
N ARG A 18 -43.17 -51.86 12.74
CA ARG A 18 -43.47 -52.97 13.68
C ARG A 18 -42.59 -52.90 14.93
N ARG A 19 -41.27 -52.61 14.80
CA ARG A 19 -40.37 -52.46 15.96
C ARG A 19 -40.73 -51.27 16.86
N LEU A 20 -41.25 -50.16 16.27
CA LEU A 20 -41.78 -49.03 17.03
C LEU A 20 -43.13 -49.33 17.71
N ALA A 21 -43.93 -50.24 17.15
CA ALA A 21 -45.21 -50.63 17.72
C ALA A 21 -45.07 -51.52 18.98
N ASP A 22 -43.99 -52.30 19.09
CA ASP A 22 -43.75 -53.24 20.18
C ASP A 22 -42.96 -52.64 21.38
N LEU A 23 -42.60 -51.35 21.34
CA LEU A 23 -41.97 -50.65 22.45
C LEU A 23 -42.94 -50.43 23.61
N PRO A 24 -42.54 -50.59 24.90
CA PRO A 24 -43.38 -50.27 26.05
C PRO A 24 -43.90 -48.84 25.97
N GLN A 25 -45.17 -48.63 26.39
CA GLN A 25 -45.81 -47.28 26.30
C GLN A 25 -44.97 -46.18 26.92
N GLY A 26 -44.23 -46.43 28.02
CA GLY A 26 -43.31 -45.47 28.65
C GLY A 26 -42.16 -45.06 27.75
N VAL A 27 -41.64 -45.99 26.92
CA VAL A 27 -40.54 -45.68 25.96
C VAL A 27 -41.08 -44.85 24.78
N LYS A 28 -42.31 -45.08 24.33
CA LYS A 28 -42.97 -44.28 23.30
C LYS A 28 -43.20 -42.82 23.75
N TRP A 29 -43.69 -42.64 25.00
CA TRP A 29 -43.87 -41.32 25.59
C TRP A 29 -42.53 -40.60 25.82
N GLY A 30 -41.53 -41.35 26.27
CA GLY A 30 -40.15 -40.83 26.42
C GLY A 30 -39.55 -40.37 25.08
N ALA A 31 -39.72 -41.15 23.99
CA ALA A 31 -39.21 -40.79 22.66
C ALA A 31 -39.98 -39.59 22.08
N LEU A 32 -41.32 -39.51 22.28
CA LEU A 32 -42.10 -38.37 21.89
C LEU A 32 -41.75 -37.09 22.64
N ALA A 33 -41.53 -37.19 23.96
CA ALA A 33 -41.08 -36.07 24.77
C ALA A 33 -39.67 -35.59 24.35
N ALA A 34 -38.75 -36.51 24.09
CA ALA A 34 -37.40 -36.20 23.58
C ALA A 34 -37.43 -35.53 22.19
N ALA A 35 -38.30 -36.02 21.28
CA ALA A 35 -38.49 -35.40 19.96
C ALA A 35 -39.11 -34.01 20.07
N LEU A 36 -40.10 -33.81 20.97
CA LEU A 36 -40.68 -32.50 21.23
C LEU A 36 -39.63 -31.50 21.79
N VAL A 37 -38.84 -31.95 22.78
CA VAL A 37 -37.73 -31.14 23.34
C VAL A 37 -36.72 -30.80 22.26
N ALA A 38 -36.36 -31.72 21.36
CA ALA A 38 -35.44 -31.47 20.26
C ALA A 38 -36.03 -30.45 19.25
N VAL A 39 -37.32 -30.55 18.91
CA VAL A 39 -37.98 -29.57 18.02
C VAL A 39 -38.03 -28.18 18.66
N ILE A 40 -38.38 -28.08 19.94
CA ILE A 40 -38.35 -26.79 20.69
C ILE A 40 -36.93 -26.23 20.73
N PHE A 41 -35.91 -27.06 20.98
CA PHE A 41 -34.51 -26.66 21.03
C PHE A 41 -34.02 -26.15 19.68
N ILE A 42 -34.33 -26.85 18.59
CA ILE A 42 -33.97 -26.44 17.22
C ILE A 42 -34.70 -25.16 16.84
N GLY A 43 -36.00 -25.05 17.16
CA GLY A 43 -36.77 -23.83 16.92
C GLY A 43 -36.20 -22.62 17.67
N TRP A 44 -35.86 -22.80 18.95
CA TRP A 44 -35.25 -21.75 19.74
C TRP A 44 -33.85 -21.36 19.20
N LEU A 45 -33.01 -22.32 18.84
CA LEU A 45 -31.72 -22.08 18.21
C LEU A 45 -31.85 -21.31 16.88
N GLY A 46 -32.86 -21.66 16.05
CA GLY A 46 -33.17 -20.93 14.83
C GLY A 46 -33.56 -19.48 15.08
N LEU A 47 -34.39 -19.22 16.10
CA LEU A 47 -34.79 -17.86 16.49
C LEU A 47 -33.58 -17.04 16.97
N GLN A 48 -32.70 -17.64 17.76
CA GLN A 48 -31.45 -16.99 18.20
C GLN A 48 -30.49 -16.71 17.03
N GLY A 49 -30.43 -17.61 16.05
CA GLY A 49 -29.66 -17.39 14.82
C GLY A 49 -30.17 -16.21 13.99
N LEU A 50 -31.48 -16.11 13.83
CA LEU A 50 -32.12 -14.98 13.14
C LEU A 50 -31.90 -13.67 13.92
N ALA A 51 -32.04 -13.70 15.25
CA ALA A 51 -31.79 -12.54 16.10
C ALA A 51 -30.33 -12.09 16.03
N ALA A 52 -29.39 -13.02 16.09
CA ALA A 52 -27.97 -12.73 15.97
C ALA A 52 -27.64 -12.08 14.62
N LYS A 53 -28.13 -12.67 13.50
CA LYS A 53 -27.94 -12.12 12.16
C LYS A 53 -28.49 -10.70 12.04
N SER A 54 -29.77 -10.49 12.41
CA SER A 54 -30.42 -9.19 12.32
C SER A 54 -29.70 -8.12 13.16
N ASN A 55 -29.23 -8.48 14.35
CA ASN A 55 -28.51 -7.53 15.22
C ASN A 55 -27.09 -7.25 14.71
N LEU A 56 -26.38 -8.23 14.13
CA LEU A 56 -25.08 -7.98 13.50
C LEU A 56 -25.21 -7.05 12.28
N GLU A 57 -26.23 -7.23 11.45
CA GLU A 57 -26.53 -6.34 10.33
C GLU A 57 -26.82 -4.90 10.82
N LYS A 58 -27.68 -4.74 11.82
CA LYS A 58 -27.99 -3.43 12.42
C LYS A 58 -26.76 -2.78 13.09
N ALA A 59 -25.93 -3.57 13.75
CA ALA A 59 -24.68 -3.08 14.33
C ALA A 59 -23.75 -2.53 13.24
N ARG A 60 -23.63 -3.25 12.11
CA ARG A 60 -22.85 -2.81 10.96
C ARG A 60 -23.41 -1.50 10.37
N ASP A 61 -24.72 -1.46 10.08
CA ASP A 61 -25.36 -0.28 9.49
C ASP A 61 -25.20 0.94 10.40
N SER A 62 -25.35 0.77 11.72
CA SER A 62 -25.13 1.84 12.70
C SER A 62 -23.65 2.27 12.74
N ALA A 63 -22.71 1.34 12.61
CA ALA A 63 -21.27 1.66 12.55
C ALA A 63 -20.91 2.44 11.28
N GLU A 64 -21.50 2.10 10.13
CA GLU A 64 -21.34 2.85 8.88
C GLU A 64 -21.88 4.28 9.02
N GLN A 65 -23.07 4.44 9.64
CA GLN A 65 -23.64 5.76 9.92
C GLN A 65 -22.78 6.58 10.91
N ALA A 66 -22.23 5.96 11.94
CA ALA A 66 -21.31 6.60 12.87
C ALA A 66 -20.06 7.11 12.15
N LYS A 67 -19.46 6.29 11.30
CA LYS A 67 -18.32 6.68 10.46
C LYS A 67 -18.66 7.88 9.57
N ASP A 68 -19.79 7.85 8.87
CA ASP A 68 -20.20 8.92 7.96
C ASP A 68 -20.50 10.23 8.71
N ALA A 69 -21.09 10.14 9.89
CA ALA A 69 -21.31 11.27 10.77
C ALA A 69 -19.99 11.88 11.27
N LEU A 70 -19.03 11.05 11.71
CA LEU A 70 -17.67 11.48 12.08
C LEU A 70 -16.98 12.22 10.94
N LEU A 71 -17.01 11.62 9.77
CA LEU A 71 -16.39 12.20 8.57
C LEU A 71 -17.07 13.50 8.14
N SER A 72 -18.33 13.70 8.50
CA SER A 72 -19.11 14.94 8.23
C SER A 72 -19.00 15.98 9.36
N GLY A 73 -18.23 15.69 10.41
CA GLY A 73 -18.07 16.58 11.58
C GLY A 73 -19.29 16.64 12.51
N LYS A 74 -20.25 15.69 12.38
CA LYS A 74 -21.46 15.60 13.18
C LYS A 74 -21.24 14.66 14.38
N SER A 75 -20.51 15.15 15.38
CA SER A 75 -20.04 14.34 16.51
C SER A 75 -21.16 13.75 17.38
N GLU A 76 -22.24 14.51 17.62
CA GLU A 76 -23.40 14.02 18.39
C GLU A 76 -24.11 12.87 17.67
N ASP A 77 -24.32 13.00 16.35
CA ASP A 77 -24.87 11.92 15.54
C ASP A 77 -23.95 10.70 15.52
N ALA A 78 -22.64 10.93 15.42
CA ALA A 78 -21.65 9.86 15.44
C ALA A 78 -21.67 9.06 16.75
N THR A 79 -21.72 9.74 17.88
CA THR A 79 -21.81 9.11 19.21
C THR A 79 -23.11 8.30 19.33
N ARG A 80 -24.26 8.89 18.94
CA ARG A 80 -25.54 8.20 18.97
C ARG A 80 -25.55 6.94 18.10
N PHE A 81 -25.00 7.01 16.89
CA PHE A 81 -24.90 5.85 16.03
C PHE A 81 -23.92 4.79 16.56
N ALA A 82 -22.83 5.21 17.21
CA ALA A 82 -21.90 4.30 17.86
C ALA A 82 -22.55 3.56 19.05
N GLU A 83 -23.35 4.25 19.85
CA GLU A 83 -24.15 3.66 20.94
C GLU A 83 -25.17 2.64 20.38
N ASN A 84 -25.83 2.97 19.27
CA ASN A 84 -26.74 2.04 18.62
C ASN A 84 -26.00 0.79 18.09
N ALA A 85 -24.81 0.97 17.49
CA ALA A 85 -23.99 -0.15 17.06
C ALA A 85 -23.59 -1.05 18.23
N GLN A 86 -23.18 -0.45 19.36
CA GLN A 86 -22.84 -1.15 20.59
C GLN A 86 -24.06 -1.95 21.13
N PHE A 87 -25.22 -1.31 21.19
CA PHE A 87 -26.45 -1.96 21.65
C PHE A 87 -26.77 -3.20 20.80
N HIS A 88 -26.75 -3.08 19.48
CA HIS A 88 -27.04 -4.20 18.60
C HIS A 88 -25.95 -5.28 18.65
N ALA A 89 -24.68 -4.91 18.78
CA ALA A 89 -23.59 -5.86 18.97
C ALA A 89 -23.75 -6.69 20.26
N ARG A 90 -24.16 -6.05 21.37
CA ARG A 90 -24.47 -6.75 22.63
C ARG A 90 -25.66 -7.68 22.50
N GLN A 91 -26.70 -7.28 21.79
CA GLN A 91 -27.85 -8.16 21.52
C GLN A 91 -27.44 -9.40 20.69
N ALA A 92 -26.57 -9.21 19.70
CA ALA A 92 -26.05 -10.33 18.92
C ALA A 92 -25.21 -11.28 19.77
N GLN A 93 -24.32 -10.74 20.63
CA GLN A 93 -23.53 -11.56 21.56
C GLN A 93 -24.44 -12.31 22.53
N THR A 94 -25.44 -11.65 23.13
CA THR A 94 -26.40 -12.32 24.05
C THR A 94 -27.13 -13.48 23.36
N ALA A 95 -27.54 -13.31 22.10
CA ALA A 95 -28.19 -14.36 21.33
C ALA A 95 -27.24 -15.55 21.07
N THR A 96 -26.01 -15.29 20.66
CA THR A 96 -25.01 -16.34 20.35
C THR A 96 -24.39 -16.98 21.57
N HIS A 97 -24.51 -16.40 22.77
CA HIS A 97 -24.02 -16.95 24.04
C HIS A 97 -25.16 -17.48 24.92
N SER A 98 -26.37 -17.60 24.38
CA SER A 98 -27.50 -18.21 25.10
C SER A 98 -27.21 -19.68 25.44
N VAL A 99 -27.84 -20.20 26.50
CA VAL A 99 -27.63 -21.60 26.95
C VAL A 99 -27.82 -22.60 25.81
N PRO A 100 -28.91 -22.54 25.00
CA PRO A 100 -29.08 -23.49 23.91
C PRO A 100 -27.99 -23.38 22.83
N TRP A 101 -27.52 -22.15 22.56
CA TRP A 101 -26.45 -21.92 21.59
C TRP A 101 -25.12 -22.54 22.07
N ASN A 102 -24.77 -22.34 23.35
CA ASN A 102 -23.56 -22.91 23.95
C ASN A 102 -23.57 -24.46 23.91
N ILE A 103 -24.73 -25.08 24.22
CA ILE A 103 -24.89 -26.52 24.13
C ILE A 103 -24.67 -27.00 22.69
N ALA A 104 -25.30 -26.35 21.73
CA ALA A 104 -25.19 -26.71 20.30
C ALA A 104 -23.77 -26.47 19.75
N ALA A 105 -23.11 -25.38 20.15
CA ALA A 105 -21.74 -25.06 19.75
C ALA A 105 -20.70 -26.06 20.29
N ALA A 106 -21.00 -26.72 21.41
CA ALA A 106 -20.14 -27.74 22.03
C ALA A 106 -20.23 -29.11 21.31
N VAL A 107 -21.23 -29.34 20.45
CA VAL A 107 -21.40 -30.61 19.74
C VAL A 107 -20.32 -30.77 18.66
N PRO A 108 -19.48 -31.84 18.70
CA PRO A 108 -18.46 -32.08 17.68
C PRO A 108 -19.04 -32.10 16.28
N LEU A 109 -18.35 -31.53 15.30
CA LEU A 109 -18.69 -31.42 13.88
C LEU A 109 -19.87 -30.48 13.59
N ILE A 110 -20.97 -30.53 14.33
CA ILE A 110 -22.17 -29.72 14.12
C ILE A 110 -22.00 -28.31 14.69
N GLY A 111 -21.32 -28.17 15.82
CA GLY A 111 -21.15 -26.90 16.53
C GLY A 111 -20.18 -25.91 15.89
N SER A 112 -19.37 -26.35 14.91
CA SER A 112 -18.32 -25.51 14.30
C SER A 112 -18.82 -24.15 13.81
N PRO A 113 -19.90 -24.02 12.98
CA PRO A 113 -20.39 -22.72 12.54
C PRO A 113 -20.97 -21.88 13.69
N LEU A 114 -21.57 -22.51 14.71
CA LEU A 114 -22.11 -21.81 15.86
C LEU A 114 -20.98 -21.18 16.70
N LYS A 115 -19.89 -21.92 16.89
CA LYS A 115 -18.68 -21.41 17.56
C LYS A 115 -18.04 -20.26 16.78
N THR A 116 -17.96 -20.38 15.45
CA THR A 116 -17.47 -19.29 14.59
C THR A 116 -18.35 -18.04 14.72
N THR A 117 -19.69 -18.20 14.78
CA THR A 117 -20.62 -17.07 14.95
C THR A 117 -20.46 -16.40 16.32
N GLN A 118 -20.20 -17.17 17.39
CA GLN A 118 -19.88 -16.61 18.70
C GLN A 118 -18.61 -15.74 18.62
N GLN A 119 -17.54 -16.26 18.04
CA GLN A 119 -16.27 -15.53 17.88
C GLN A 119 -16.46 -14.25 17.03
N ILE A 120 -17.28 -14.30 15.97
CA ILE A 120 -17.65 -13.11 15.18
C ILE A 120 -18.36 -12.08 16.06
N SER A 121 -19.39 -12.48 16.83
CA SER A 121 -20.13 -11.54 17.69
C SER A 121 -19.26 -10.93 18.80
N ASP A 122 -18.29 -11.67 19.33
CA ASP A 122 -17.34 -11.16 20.32
C ASP A 122 -16.42 -10.09 19.74
N VAL A 123 -15.92 -10.31 18.52
CA VAL A 123 -15.09 -9.31 17.83
C VAL A 123 -15.91 -8.07 17.48
N VAL A 124 -17.14 -8.25 16.97
CA VAL A 124 -18.02 -7.12 16.61
C VAL A 124 -18.37 -6.27 17.84
N LEU A 125 -18.66 -6.91 18.98
CA LEU A 125 -18.89 -6.18 20.24
C LEU A 125 -17.61 -5.45 20.69
N GLY A 126 -16.46 -6.11 20.68
CA GLY A 126 -15.19 -5.47 20.99
C GLY A 126 -14.90 -4.26 20.10
N LEU A 127 -15.20 -4.33 18.79
CA LEU A 127 -15.06 -3.20 17.88
C LEU A 127 -15.99 -2.04 18.27
N ALA A 128 -17.22 -2.34 18.68
CA ALA A 128 -18.16 -1.31 19.11
C ALA A 128 -17.76 -0.66 20.44
N ASP A 129 -17.32 -1.49 21.42
CA ASP A 129 -16.97 -1.04 22.77
C ASP A 129 -15.61 -0.33 22.83
N ASP A 130 -14.57 -0.93 22.22
CA ASP A 130 -13.17 -0.53 22.41
C ASP A 130 -12.67 0.42 21.31
N VAL A 131 -13.36 0.50 20.17
CA VAL A 131 -12.91 1.32 19.03
C VAL A 131 -13.94 2.34 18.59
N LEU A 132 -15.18 1.91 18.23
CA LEU A 132 -16.15 2.78 17.61
C LEU A 132 -16.68 3.86 18.56
N LEU A 133 -17.11 3.46 19.76
CA LEU A 133 -17.67 4.41 20.73
C LEU A 133 -16.61 5.38 21.28
N PRO A 134 -15.40 4.93 21.70
CA PRO A 134 -14.34 5.86 22.07
C PRO A 134 -13.90 6.76 20.90
N GLY A 135 -13.81 6.22 19.67
CA GLY A 135 -13.49 7.00 18.47
C GLY A 135 -14.54 8.06 18.14
N ALA A 136 -15.83 7.73 18.31
CA ALA A 136 -16.93 8.67 18.06
C ALA A 136 -16.93 9.82 19.07
N THR A 137 -16.66 9.54 20.35
CA THR A 137 -16.58 10.60 21.40
C THR A 137 -15.36 11.49 21.23
N MET A 138 -14.24 10.95 20.72
CA MET A 138 -13.02 11.70 20.41
C MET A 138 -13.12 12.51 19.12
N GLY A 139 -13.88 12.02 18.15
CA GLY A 139 -13.93 12.54 16.77
C GLY A 139 -14.44 13.98 16.66
N ALA A 140 -15.10 14.53 17.69
CA ALA A 140 -15.44 15.95 17.76
C ALA A 140 -14.20 16.86 17.73
N GLY A 141 -13.11 16.44 18.37
CA GLY A 141 -11.84 17.18 18.41
C GLY A 141 -11.04 17.05 17.12
N LEU A 142 -11.00 15.87 16.52
CA LEU A 142 -10.16 15.53 15.35
C LEU A 142 -10.85 15.72 13.99
N SER A 143 -11.92 16.51 13.93
CA SER A 143 -12.52 16.83 12.62
C SER A 143 -11.49 17.54 11.73
N PRO A 144 -11.48 17.30 10.41
CA PRO A 144 -10.54 17.95 9.48
C PRO A 144 -10.52 19.47 9.58
N SER A 145 -11.67 20.09 9.94
CA SER A 145 -11.78 21.53 10.16
C SER A 145 -11.07 22.02 11.44
N ASN A 146 -10.88 21.15 12.43
CA ASN A 146 -10.14 21.49 13.66
C ASN A 146 -8.65 21.16 13.52
N LEU A 147 -8.32 20.20 12.65
CA LEU A 147 -6.93 19.80 12.38
C LEU A 147 -6.20 20.79 11.47
N ILE A 148 -6.92 21.48 10.57
CA ILE A 148 -6.33 22.41 9.61
C ILE A 148 -7.08 23.74 9.69
N ASP A 149 -6.36 24.80 10.07
CA ASP A 149 -6.81 26.17 10.09
C ASP A 149 -6.08 26.96 8.99
N GLY A 150 -6.79 27.26 7.90
CA GLY A 150 -6.17 27.83 6.71
C GLY A 150 -5.16 26.88 6.08
N THR A 151 -3.88 27.17 6.25
CA THR A 151 -2.74 26.32 5.81
C THR A 151 -2.03 25.64 6.97
N ARG A 152 -2.39 26.01 8.20
CA ARG A 152 -1.72 25.58 9.42
C ARG A 152 -2.32 24.28 9.95
N VAL A 153 -1.47 23.29 10.21
CA VAL A 153 -1.85 22.08 10.95
C VAL A 153 -1.84 22.37 12.46
N ASN A 154 -2.91 22.02 13.15
CA ASN A 154 -3.03 22.20 14.60
C ASN A 154 -2.22 21.13 15.36
N LEU A 155 -0.93 21.37 15.52
CA LEU A 155 0.00 20.43 16.15
C LEU A 155 -0.26 20.25 17.64
N LYS A 156 -0.83 21.27 18.31
CA LYS A 156 -1.21 21.17 19.71
C LYS A 156 -2.32 20.14 19.90
N LEU A 157 -3.35 20.19 19.07
CA LEU A 157 -4.46 19.23 19.09
C LEU A 157 -3.97 17.80 18.80
N LEU A 158 -3.10 17.64 17.80
CA LEU A 158 -2.52 16.33 17.48
C LEU A 158 -1.73 15.75 18.67
N ARG A 159 -0.94 16.58 19.36
CA ARG A 159 -0.17 16.15 20.54
C ARG A 159 -1.07 15.80 21.73
N GLU A 160 -2.17 16.52 21.91
CA GLU A 160 -3.15 16.25 22.99
C GLU A 160 -3.94 14.96 22.76
N GLU A 161 -4.28 14.65 21.50
CA GLU A 161 -5.09 13.47 21.15
C GLU A 161 -4.24 12.23 20.77
N GLU A 162 -2.92 12.36 20.60
CA GLU A 162 -2.03 11.25 20.24
C GLU A 162 -2.16 10.06 21.21
N PRO A 163 -2.17 10.20 22.55
CA PRO A 163 -2.28 9.06 23.44
C PRO A 163 -3.58 8.25 23.23
N ARG A 164 -4.71 8.95 23.02
CA ARG A 164 -6.00 8.32 22.75
C ARG A 164 -6.03 7.60 21.39
N LEU A 165 -5.42 8.21 20.35
CA LEU A 165 -5.26 7.57 19.05
C LEU A 165 -4.40 6.31 19.14
N SER A 166 -3.36 6.35 19.97
CA SER A 166 -2.50 5.20 20.23
C SER A 166 -3.25 4.07 20.94
N GLU A 167 -4.10 4.39 21.93
CA GLU A 167 -4.98 3.42 22.60
C GLU A 167 -5.98 2.79 21.63
N LEU A 168 -6.64 3.60 20.80
CA LEU A 168 -7.57 3.11 19.76
C LEU A 168 -6.88 2.20 18.75
N SER A 169 -5.68 2.57 18.32
CA SER A 169 -4.86 1.76 17.41
C SER A 169 -4.50 0.40 18.03
N ALA A 170 -4.07 0.40 19.30
CA ALA A 170 -3.75 -0.82 20.02
C ALA A 170 -4.98 -1.73 20.21
N ALA A 171 -6.15 -1.15 20.52
CA ALA A 171 -7.42 -1.88 20.64
C ALA A 171 -7.80 -2.51 19.29
N ALA A 172 -7.73 -1.75 18.20
CA ALA A 172 -8.04 -2.25 16.86
C ALA A 172 -7.10 -3.38 16.42
N ALA A 173 -5.79 -3.27 16.68
CA ALA A 173 -4.81 -4.30 16.39
C ALA A 173 -5.08 -5.60 17.19
N LYS A 174 -5.45 -5.46 18.46
CA LYS A 174 -5.84 -6.62 19.31
C LYS A 174 -7.10 -7.31 18.78
N LEU A 175 -8.08 -6.55 18.31
CA LEU A 175 -9.32 -7.08 17.75
C LEU A 175 -9.09 -7.70 16.36
N ASP A 176 -8.21 -7.14 15.55
CA ASP A 176 -7.79 -7.77 14.30
C ASP A 176 -7.10 -9.12 14.55
N ALA A 177 -6.18 -9.21 15.50
CA ALA A 177 -5.55 -10.47 15.88
C ALA A 177 -6.60 -11.52 16.34
N LYS A 178 -7.63 -11.10 17.11
CA LYS A 178 -8.75 -11.98 17.48
C LYS A 178 -9.57 -12.40 16.27
N ALA A 179 -9.85 -11.49 15.34
CA ALA A 179 -10.58 -11.80 14.12
C ALA A 179 -9.82 -12.80 13.23
N GLN A 180 -8.49 -12.63 13.07
CA GLN A 180 -7.66 -13.58 12.32
C GLN A 180 -7.63 -14.96 12.95
N ALA A 181 -7.74 -15.05 14.28
CA ALA A 181 -7.79 -16.31 15.05
C ALA A 181 -9.16 -17.01 15.00
N ILE A 182 -10.21 -16.41 14.45
CA ILE A 182 -11.53 -17.03 14.33
C ILE A 182 -11.45 -18.34 13.53
N SER A 183 -12.00 -19.40 14.09
CA SER A 183 -11.99 -20.73 13.48
C SER A 183 -12.74 -20.76 12.14
N ASN A 184 -12.21 -21.47 11.14
CA ASN A 184 -12.91 -21.67 9.88
C ASN A 184 -14.07 -22.65 10.10
N PRO A 185 -15.34 -22.29 9.73
CA PRO A 185 -16.48 -23.18 9.90
C PRO A 185 -16.35 -24.38 8.96
N ALA A 186 -16.68 -25.58 9.46
CA ALA A 186 -16.60 -26.81 8.69
C ALA A 186 -17.58 -26.85 7.50
N TYR A 187 -18.72 -26.15 7.63
CA TYR A 187 -19.80 -26.03 6.64
C TYR A 187 -20.50 -24.66 6.80
N LEU A 188 -21.49 -24.32 5.94
CA LEU A 188 -22.17 -23.02 5.85
C LEU A 188 -21.25 -21.91 5.29
N SER A 189 -21.23 -21.81 3.96
CA SER A 189 -20.47 -20.78 3.23
C SER A 189 -20.79 -19.37 3.71
N LEU A 190 -22.05 -19.07 4.05
CA LEU A 190 -22.48 -17.75 4.55
C LEU A 190 -21.65 -17.31 5.79
N ILE A 191 -21.38 -18.24 6.74
CA ILE A 191 -20.59 -17.91 7.94
C ILE A 191 -19.10 -17.79 7.59
N ARG A 192 -18.62 -18.58 6.65
CA ARG A 192 -17.25 -18.48 6.14
C ARG A 192 -17.02 -17.12 5.48
N ASP A 193 -17.97 -16.69 4.64
CA ASP A 193 -17.90 -15.41 3.95
C ASP A 193 -17.97 -14.23 4.93
N ALA A 194 -18.87 -14.30 5.93
CA ALA A 194 -18.95 -13.30 7.00
C ALA A 194 -17.66 -13.22 7.83
N ARG A 195 -17.04 -14.37 8.15
CA ARG A 195 -15.74 -14.44 8.82
C ARG A 195 -14.65 -13.75 7.97
N SER A 196 -14.53 -14.10 6.70
CA SER A 196 -13.54 -13.52 5.80
C SER A 196 -13.74 -12.01 5.67
N GLN A 197 -14.98 -11.55 5.48
CA GLN A 197 -15.31 -10.14 5.42
C GLN A 197 -14.94 -9.39 6.71
N LEU A 198 -15.22 -9.98 7.88
CA LEU A 198 -14.83 -9.39 9.18
C LEU A 198 -13.31 -9.27 9.30
N GLN A 199 -12.58 -10.32 8.94
CA GLN A 199 -11.11 -10.33 8.96
C GLN A 199 -10.53 -9.23 8.07
N ASP A 200 -11.04 -9.08 6.85
CA ASP A 200 -10.60 -8.03 5.93
C ASP A 200 -10.90 -6.62 6.46
N GLN A 201 -12.10 -6.42 7.05
CA GLN A 201 -12.50 -5.13 7.60
C GLN A 201 -11.71 -4.77 8.86
N THR A 202 -11.47 -5.72 9.76
CA THR A 202 -10.67 -5.46 10.97
C THR A 202 -9.23 -5.15 10.63
N SER A 203 -8.61 -5.86 9.67
CA SER A 203 -7.25 -5.56 9.23
C SER A 203 -7.13 -4.16 8.61
N ARG A 204 -8.09 -3.77 7.77
CA ARG A 204 -8.12 -2.41 7.20
C ARG A 204 -8.30 -1.34 8.27
N LEU A 205 -9.16 -1.58 9.26
CA LEU A 205 -9.40 -0.65 10.37
C LEU A 205 -8.15 -0.51 11.25
N ALA A 206 -7.53 -1.63 11.63
CA ALA A 206 -6.30 -1.65 12.43
C ALA A 206 -5.16 -0.90 11.71
N GLN A 207 -5.01 -1.13 10.40
CA GLN A 207 -4.02 -0.43 9.58
C GLN A 207 -4.31 1.08 9.50
N LEU A 208 -5.57 1.48 9.30
CA LEU A 208 -5.97 2.88 9.24
C LEU A 208 -5.67 3.60 10.56
N LEU A 209 -6.09 3.02 11.70
CA LEU A 209 -5.86 3.59 13.02
C LEU A 209 -4.38 3.60 13.39
N GLY A 210 -3.63 2.55 13.02
CA GLY A 210 -2.18 2.51 13.17
C GLY A 210 -1.49 3.65 12.42
N ASN A 211 -1.80 3.83 11.16
CA ASN A 211 -1.25 4.91 10.34
C ASN A 211 -1.65 6.30 10.88
N THR A 212 -2.88 6.45 11.39
CA THR A 212 -3.35 7.71 11.98
C THR A 212 -2.63 8.03 13.28
N SER A 213 -2.44 7.04 14.15
CA SER A 213 -1.67 7.18 15.39
C SER A 213 -0.21 7.55 15.10
N LEU A 214 0.44 6.87 14.16
CA LEU A 214 1.80 7.19 13.73
C LEU A 214 1.91 8.61 13.15
N ALA A 215 0.94 9.03 12.34
CA ALA A 215 0.90 10.38 11.80
C ALA A 215 0.76 11.44 12.91
N ALA A 216 -0.12 11.20 13.90
CA ALA A 216 -0.27 12.10 15.05
C ALA A 216 0.99 12.19 15.91
N LYS A 217 1.75 11.10 16.01
CA LYS A 217 3.01 11.05 16.75
C LYS A 217 4.15 11.75 16.02
N LEU A 218 4.23 11.60 14.69
CA LEU A 218 5.28 12.18 13.83
C LEU A 218 5.05 13.66 13.53
N ALA A 219 3.80 14.06 13.27
CA ALA A 219 3.48 15.41 12.77
C ALA A 219 3.99 16.55 13.67
N PRO A 220 3.88 16.50 15.02
CA PRO A 220 4.40 17.59 15.85
C PRO A 220 5.90 17.84 15.67
N SER A 221 6.72 16.81 15.70
CA SER A 221 8.17 16.95 15.49
C SER A 221 8.49 17.42 14.06
N MET A 222 7.91 16.74 13.07
CA MET A 222 8.25 16.97 11.67
C MET A 222 7.72 18.30 11.11
N LEU A 223 6.59 18.80 11.63
CA LEU A 223 5.97 20.05 11.20
C LEU A 223 6.31 21.25 12.09
N GLY A 224 7.35 21.13 12.92
CA GLY A 224 7.98 22.27 13.60
C GLY A 224 7.26 22.73 14.86
N ALA A 225 6.65 21.84 15.67
CA ALA A 225 6.06 22.20 16.96
C ALA A 225 7.09 22.68 17.99
N ASP A 226 8.32 22.17 17.91
CA ASP A 226 9.42 22.45 18.84
C ASP A 226 10.53 23.34 18.19
N GLY A 227 10.19 24.01 17.10
CA GLY A 227 11.05 24.88 16.31
C GLY A 227 10.99 24.55 14.82
N PRO A 228 11.33 25.51 13.95
CA PRO A 228 11.22 25.33 12.51
C PRO A 228 11.96 24.11 11.98
N ARG A 229 11.34 23.41 11.02
CA ARG A 229 11.89 22.26 10.31
C ARG A 229 12.04 22.58 8.82
N THR A 230 13.18 22.26 8.27
CA THR A 230 13.50 22.53 6.86
C THR A 230 13.75 21.21 6.13
N TYR A 231 13.10 21.03 4.98
CA TYR A 231 13.22 19.82 4.15
C TYR A 231 13.66 20.17 2.74
N LEU A 232 14.58 19.36 2.21
CA LEU A 232 14.84 19.32 0.78
C LEU A 232 13.71 18.55 0.09
N MET A 233 12.99 19.19 -0.80
CA MET A 233 11.91 18.59 -1.56
C MET A 233 12.39 18.23 -2.96
N GLY A 234 12.44 16.94 -3.28
CA GLY A 234 12.85 16.42 -4.59
C GLY A 234 11.63 16.12 -5.47
N PHE A 235 11.64 16.68 -6.70
CA PHE A 235 10.63 16.38 -7.71
C PHE A 235 11.13 15.27 -8.61
N GLN A 236 10.51 14.09 -8.52
CA GLN A 236 10.86 12.94 -9.34
C GLN A 236 10.16 12.99 -10.70
N THR A 237 10.86 12.52 -11.73
CA THR A 237 10.39 12.47 -13.12
C THR A 237 10.23 11.01 -13.56
N PRO A 238 9.08 10.35 -13.33
CA PRO A 238 8.87 8.94 -13.68
C PRO A 238 8.93 8.61 -15.18
N ALA A 239 8.92 9.62 -16.05
CA ALA A 239 9.19 9.43 -17.48
C ALA A 239 10.63 8.95 -17.75
N GLU A 240 11.53 9.08 -16.76
CA GLU A 240 12.86 8.47 -16.70
C GLU A 240 12.96 7.69 -15.39
N ALA A 241 12.61 6.42 -15.42
CA ALA A 241 12.48 5.58 -14.24
C ALA A 241 13.77 5.45 -13.44
N ARG A 242 13.66 5.50 -12.12
CA ARG A 242 14.69 5.21 -11.13
C ARG A 242 14.08 4.41 -9.98
N GLY A 243 14.88 3.75 -9.20
CA GLY A 243 14.45 2.87 -8.12
C GLY A 243 13.38 3.44 -7.20
N THR A 244 13.49 4.70 -6.82
CA THR A 244 12.51 5.39 -5.96
C THR A 244 11.29 5.96 -6.71
N GLY A 245 11.19 5.78 -8.04
CA GLY A 245 10.13 6.32 -8.90
C GLY A 245 10.70 6.94 -10.16
N GLY A 246 11.34 8.10 -10.09
CA GLY A 246 11.91 8.78 -11.24
C GLY A 246 13.18 9.54 -10.96
N LEU A 247 13.83 9.95 -12.03
CA LEU A 247 14.99 10.83 -11.95
C LEU A 247 14.66 12.10 -11.14
N LEU A 248 15.57 12.57 -10.31
CA LEU A 248 15.46 13.89 -9.67
C LEU A 248 15.47 14.99 -10.73
N GLY A 249 14.28 15.49 -11.09
CA GLY A 249 14.09 16.48 -12.16
C GLY A 249 14.27 17.94 -11.73
N GLY A 250 14.05 18.19 -10.44
CA GLY A 250 14.18 19.49 -9.79
C GLY A 250 14.08 19.32 -8.28
N PHE A 251 14.33 20.38 -7.56
CA PHE A 251 14.22 20.36 -6.10
C PHE A 251 13.72 21.69 -5.56
N GLY A 252 13.36 21.73 -4.29
CA GLY A 252 12.96 22.93 -3.58
C GLY A 252 13.25 22.82 -2.10
N ILE A 253 13.07 23.92 -1.40
CA ILE A 253 13.13 23.96 0.06
C ILE A 253 11.74 24.24 0.59
N VAL A 254 11.24 23.38 1.45
CA VAL A 254 10.03 23.58 2.22
C VAL A 254 10.38 23.71 3.70
N ARG A 255 9.79 24.69 4.34
CA ARG A 255 9.97 24.94 5.77
C ARG A 255 8.62 24.82 6.46
N PHE A 256 8.60 24.15 7.59
CA PHE A 256 7.45 24.10 8.48
C PHE A 256 7.78 24.84 9.77
N ASP A 257 6.92 25.77 10.15
CA ASP A 257 7.00 26.47 11.43
C ASP A 257 5.65 26.38 12.13
N ASN A 258 5.62 25.66 13.25
CA ASN A 258 4.41 25.44 14.05
C ASN A 258 3.20 25.01 13.19
N GLY A 259 3.42 24.06 12.30
CA GLY A 259 2.41 23.48 11.40
C GLY A 259 2.12 24.27 10.12
N THR A 260 2.77 25.41 9.91
CA THR A 260 2.58 26.25 8.72
C THR A 260 3.67 25.95 7.68
N PRO A 261 3.33 25.48 6.47
CA PRO A 261 4.29 25.27 5.40
C PRO A 261 4.62 26.56 4.67
N THR A 262 5.88 26.75 4.30
CA THR A 262 6.36 27.75 3.35
C THR A 262 7.29 27.10 2.35
N VAL A 263 7.21 27.48 1.08
CA VAL A 263 8.12 27.01 0.03
C VAL A 263 9.01 28.19 -0.35
N ASP A 264 10.32 28.04 -0.10
CA ASP A 264 11.27 29.15 -0.27
C ASP A 264 11.85 29.21 -1.68
N THR A 265 12.33 28.07 -2.20
CA THR A 265 13.09 28.03 -3.46
C THR A 265 12.71 26.80 -4.24
N LEU A 266 12.44 26.98 -5.53
CA LEU A 266 12.36 25.88 -6.49
C LEU A 266 13.45 26.04 -7.54
N ALA A 267 14.23 24.98 -7.77
CA ALA A 267 15.39 24.99 -8.63
C ALA A 267 15.43 23.76 -9.55
N PRO A 268 15.99 23.89 -10.74
CA PRO A 268 16.20 22.77 -11.64
C PRO A 268 17.37 21.88 -11.15
N ASN A 269 17.30 20.60 -11.47
CA ASN A 269 18.34 19.63 -11.13
C ASN A 269 19.75 19.97 -11.66
N THR A 270 19.87 20.80 -12.69
CA THR A 270 21.16 21.27 -13.23
C THR A 270 21.99 22.07 -12.23
N GLU A 271 21.38 22.60 -11.19
CA GLU A 271 22.14 23.24 -10.12
C GLU A 271 22.96 22.23 -9.29
N LEU A 272 22.63 20.93 -9.41
CA LEU A 272 23.36 19.84 -8.78
C LEU A 272 24.39 19.15 -9.71
N ASP A 273 24.57 19.61 -10.96
CA ASP A 273 25.49 18.96 -11.94
C ASP A 273 26.94 18.84 -11.45
N LYS A 274 27.37 19.73 -10.56
CA LYS A 274 28.71 19.71 -9.94
C LYS A 274 28.73 19.31 -8.48
N ALA A 275 27.56 18.97 -7.94
CA ALA A 275 27.43 18.58 -6.54
C ALA A 275 28.01 17.17 -6.31
N SER A 276 28.53 16.95 -5.12
CA SER A 276 28.98 15.63 -4.68
C SER A 276 28.51 15.35 -3.26
N ALA A 277 28.16 14.11 -2.98
CA ALA A 277 27.81 13.65 -1.64
C ALA A 277 29.00 13.05 -0.90
N THR A 278 29.04 13.24 0.42
CA THR A 278 29.96 12.56 1.32
C THR A 278 29.14 11.84 2.39
N VAL A 279 28.56 10.73 2.02
CA VAL A 279 27.77 9.87 2.89
C VAL A 279 28.25 8.44 2.76
N ASP A 280 28.34 7.73 3.88
CA ASP A 280 28.63 6.30 3.90
C ASP A 280 27.30 5.53 4.00
N LEU A 281 26.95 4.82 2.95
CA LEU A 281 25.75 3.96 2.88
C LEU A 281 26.08 2.47 3.07
N GLY A 282 27.31 2.18 3.46
CA GLY A 282 27.79 0.85 3.75
C GLY A 282 28.27 0.04 2.54
N PRO A 283 28.93 -1.10 2.81
CA PRO A 283 29.60 -1.87 1.77
C PRO A 283 28.64 -2.56 0.80
N GLU A 284 27.42 -2.89 1.24
CA GLU A 284 26.40 -3.50 0.37
C GLU A 284 25.95 -2.52 -0.71
N PHE A 285 25.62 -1.28 -0.34
CA PHE A 285 25.27 -0.22 -1.28
C PHE A 285 26.42 0.03 -2.28
N ASN A 286 27.65 0.12 -1.78
CA ASN A 286 28.81 0.38 -2.64
C ASN A 286 29.07 -0.75 -3.64
N ARG A 287 28.89 -2.01 -3.26
CA ARG A 287 28.99 -3.15 -4.19
C ARG A 287 27.89 -3.15 -5.25
N THR A 288 26.68 -2.81 -4.86
CA THR A 288 25.50 -2.88 -5.76
C THR A 288 25.41 -1.65 -6.68
N TYR A 289 25.66 -0.46 -6.16
CA TYR A 289 25.42 0.81 -6.87
C TYR A 289 26.66 1.69 -7.05
N GLY A 290 27.75 1.46 -6.32
CA GLY A 290 28.93 2.35 -6.33
C GLY A 290 29.55 2.58 -7.70
N TRP A 291 29.53 1.57 -8.58
CA TRP A 291 30.06 1.64 -9.94
C TRP A 291 29.27 2.62 -10.85
N THR A 292 28.06 3.02 -10.48
CA THR A 292 27.25 4.02 -11.20
C THR A 292 27.57 5.45 -10.81
N ASN A 293 28.52 5.68 -9.93
CA ASN A 293 28.90 6.99 -9.41
C ASN A 293 27.76 7.77 -8.71
N PRO A 294 26.95 7.15 -7.83
CA PRO A 294 25.76 7.76 -7.25
C PRO A 294 26.06 8.99 -6.37
N PHE A 295 27.29 9.13 -5.91
CA PHE A 295 27.75 10.23 -5.04
C PHE A 295 28.24 11.47 -5.80
N THR A 296 28.46 11.36 -7.11
CA THR A 296 28.98 12.45 -7.96
C THR A 296 28.12 12.72 -9.19
N ASP A 297 27.17 11.84 -9.46
CA ASP A 297 26.16 12.02 -10.51
C ASP A 297 24.76 11.87 -9.89
N PHE A 298 24.08 12.98 -9.69
CA PHE A 298 22.73 12.97 -9.09
C PHE A 298 21.73 12.13 -9.90
N ARG A 299 21.97 11.91 -11.20
CA ARG A 299 21.09 11.10 -12.09
C ARG A 299 21.09 9.63 -11.71
N ASN A 300 22.11 9.18 -11.00
CA ASN A 300 22.29 7.81 -10.53
C ASN A 300 22.09 7.66 -9.00
N SER A 301 21.72 8.75 -8.32
CA SER A 301 21.63 8.80 -6.85
C SER A 301 20.49 8.00 -6.24
N ASN A 302 19.50 7.59 -7.05
CA ASN A 302 18.28 6.94 -6.57
C ASN A 302 17.91 5.67 -7.37
N LEU A 303 18.92 4.89 -7.76
CA LEU A 303 18.73 3.59 -8.44
C LEU A 303 18.21 2.49 -7.52
N SER A 304 18.50 2.57 -6.20
CA SER A 304 17.90 1.69 -5.19
C SER A 304 16.46 2.10 -4.91
N PRO A 305 15.53 1.18 -4.68
CA PRO A 305 14.18 1.51 -4.23
C PRO A 305 14.11 1.95 -2.76
N HIS A 306 15.18 1.76 -1.99
CA HIS A 306 15.27 2.17 -0.60
C HIS A 306 15.51 3.68 -0.50
N PHE A 307 14.42 4.46 -0.36
CA PHE A 307 14.45 5.92 -0.40
C PHE A 307 15.46 6.57 0.57
N PRO A 308 15.69 6.06 1.81
CA PRO A 308 16.69 6.64 2.70
C PRO A 308 18.09 6.76 2.09
N TYR A 309 18.49 5.92 1.16
CA TYR A 309 19.76 6.07 0.45
C TYR A 309 19.78 7.32 -0.44
N ALA A 310 18.74 7.46 -1.28
CA ALA A 310 18.60 8.63 -2.14
C ALA A 310 18.51 9.93 -1.34
N ALA A 311 17.72 9.92 -0.27
CA ALA A 311 17.53 11.08 0.60
C ALA A 311 18.85 11.57 1.23
N GLN A 312 19.67 10.67 1.75
CA GLN A 312 20.97 11.00 2.33
C GLN A 312 21.95 11.54 1.27
N ILE A 313 21.95 10.97 0.06
CA ILE A 313 22.76 11.47 -1.06
C ILE A 313 22.31 12.88 -1.45
N TRP A 314 21.02 13.11 -1.69
CA TRP A 314 20.47 14.41 -2.10
C TRP A 314 20.70 15.49 -1.04
N ARG A 315 20.48 15.15 0.24
CA ARG A 315 20.80 16.05 1.35
C ARG A 315 22.28 16.44 1.33
N SER A 316 23.19 15.45 1.25
CA SER A 316 24.62 15.70 1.27
C SER A 316 25.09 16.53 0.07
N MET A 317 24.56 16.27 -1.14
CA MET A 317 24.84 17.07 -2.33
C MET A 317 24.41 18.52 -2.14
N TRP A 318 23.16 18.74 -1.70
CA TRP A 318 22.61 20.07 -1.54
C TRP A 318 23.32 20.86 -0.41
N GLU A 319 23.54 20.25 0.75
CA GLU A 319 24.20 20.88 1.89
C GLU A 319 25.65 21.30 1.55
N ARG A 320 26.36 20.49 0.79
CA ARG A 320 27.73 20.82 0.35
C ARG A 320 27.76 21.91 -0.73
N GLN A 321 26.77 21.91 -1.62
CA GLN A 321 26.67 22.90 -2.68
C GLN A 321 26.30 24.29 -2.13
N THR A 322 25.41 24.34 -1.13
CA THR A 322 24.80 25.60 -0.67
C THR A 322 25.32 26.08 0.68
N GLY A 323 25.94 25.21 1.47
CA GLY A 323 26.31 25.46 2.88
C GLY A 323 25.11 25.43 3.84
N GLY A 324 23.88 25.24 3.32
CA GLY A 324 22.66 25.12 4.14
C GLY A 324 22.59 23.80 4.91
N LYS A 325 21.56 23.67 5.74
CA LYS A 325 21.23 22.44 6.48
C LYS A 325 19.74 22.14 6.34
N VAL A 326 19.41 20.83 6.25
CA VAL A 326 18.03 20.37 6.24
C VAL A 326 17.80 19.26 7.25
N ASP A 327 16.60 19.22 7.84
CA ASP A 327 16.17 18.23 8.83
C ASP A 327 15.75 16.90 8.18
N GLY A 328 15.45 16.93 6.87
CA GLY A 328 15.05 15.74 6.14
C GLY A 328 14.85 16.00 4.65
N VAL A 329 14.34 15.00 3.97
CA VAL A 329 14.09 15.02 2.52
C VAL A 329 12.68 14.50 2.25
N ILE A 330 11.94 15.21 1.38
CA ILE A 330 10.63 14.80 0.87
C ILE A 330 10.77 14.60 -0.63
N ALA A 331 10.31 13.48 -1.17
CA ALA A 331 10.21 13.27 -2.61
C ALA A 331 8.75 13.17 -3.04
N LEU A 332 8.42 13.69 -4.20
CA LEU A 332 7.11 13.58 -4.81
C LEU A 332 7.21 13.58 -6.33
N ASP A 333 6.13 13.10 -6.98
CA ASP A 333 6.02 13.00 -8.43
C ASP A 333 4.78 13.73 -8.98
N PRO A 334 4.65 13.93 -10.29
CA PRO A 334 3.47 14.58 -10.89
C PRO A 334 2.15 13.82 -10.70
N VAL A 335 2.18 12.52 -10.42
CA VAL A 335 0.94 11.78 -10.09
C VAL A 335 0.43 12.21 -8.72
N ALA A 336 1.33 12.41 -7.73
CA ALA A 336 0.97 13.03 -6.45
C ALA A 336 0.35 14.43 -6.65
N LEU A 337 0.94 15.25 -7.55
CA LEU A 337 0.38 16.57 -7.88
C LEU A 337 -1.03 16.46 -8.48
N SER A 338 -1.32 15.45 -9.31
CA SER A 338 -2.67 15.25 -9.86
C SER A 338 -3.71 15.01 -8.76
N TYR A 339 -3.36 14.25 -7.71
CA TYR A 339 -4.24 14.02 -6.57
C TYR A 339 -4.47 15.30 -5.76
N VAL A 340 -3.42 16.08 -5.56
CA VAL A 340 -3.50 17.40 -4.89
C VAL A 340 -4.41 18.34 -5.69
N LEU A 341 -4.19 18.49 -7.00
CA LEU A 341 -5.00 19.37 -7.86
C LEU A 341 -6.47 18.92 -7.93
N ARG A 342 -6.75 17.62 -7.86
CA ARG A 342 -8.13 17.12 -7.75
C ARG A 342 -8.82 17.58 -6.47
N ALA A 343 -8.08 17.69 -5.37
CA ALA A 343 -8.58 18.14 -4.08
C ALA A 343 -8.69 19.67 -3.95
N THR A 344 -7.74 20.40 -4.56
CA THR A 344 -7.60 21.86 -4.38
C THR A 344 -8.13 22.67 -5.56
N GLY A 345 -8.43 22.02 -6.69
CA GLY A 345 -8.80 22.65 -7.95
C GLY A 345 -7.59 23.04 -8.81
N PRO A 346 -7.84 23.45 -10.06
CA PRO A 346 -6.80 23.77 -11.05
C PRO A 346 -5.98 25.01 -10.66
N VAL A 347 -4.82 25.16 -11.29
CA VAL A 347 -4.01 26.39 -11.28
C VAL A 347 -3.90 26.96 -12.69
N THR A 348 -3.74 28.27 -12.80
CA THR A 348 -3.57 28.98 -14.08
C THR A 348 -2.17 29.57 -14.13
N LEU A 349 -1.42 29.29 -15.20
CA LEU A 349 -0.09 29.84 -15.44
C LEU A 349 -0.17 31.29 -15.95
N ALA A 350 0.97 31.96 -16.00
CA ALA A 350 1.05 33.38 -16.40
C ALA A 350 0.56 33.62 -17.85
N ASP A 351 0.69 32.63 -18.74
CA ASP A 351 0.23 32.69 -20.13
C ASP A 351 -1.26 32.32 -20.31
N GLY A 352 -1.96 32.01 -19.20
CA GLY A 352 -3.37 31.59 -19.18
C GLY A 352 -3.59 30.09 -19.35
N GLU A 353 -2.53 29.27 -19.47
CA GLU A 353 -2.66 27.81 -19.51
C GLU A 353 -3.19 27.28 -18.19
N VAL A 354 -4.21 26.41 -18.24
CA VAL A 354 -4.80 25.78 -17.05
C VAL A 354 -4.18 24.40 -16.83
N ILE A 355 -3.66 24.19 -15.64
CA ILE A 355 -3.11 22.91 -15.18
C ILE A 355 -4.06 22.34 -14.12
N ASP A 356 -4.52 21.13 -14.35
CA ASP A 356 -5.49 20.43 -13.51
C ASP A 356 -5.08 18.97 -13.21
N SER A 357 -5.94 18.25 -12.49
CA SER A 357 -5.70 16.84 -12.12
C SER A 357 -5.55 15.90 -13.31
N ASP A 358 -6.16 16.23 -14.45
CA ASP A 358 -6.27 15.32 -15.57
C ASP A 358 -5.14 15.55 -16.59
N ASN A 359 -4.53 16.75 -16.59
CA ASN A 359 -3.49 17.11 -17.54
C ASN A 359 -2.08 17.27 -16.96
N VAL A 360 -1.91 17.48 -15.64
CA VAL A 360 -0.59 17.78 -15.04
C VAL A 360 0.46 16.71 -15.32
N VAL A 361 0.09 15.43 -15.30
CA VAL A 361 1.03 14.32 -15.58
C VAL A 361 1.48 14.36 -17.03
N GLU A 362 0.55 14.48 -17.98
CA GLU A 362 0.90 14.60 -19.41
C GLU A 362 1.70 15.86 -19.69
N LYS A 363 1.30 17.01 -19.14
CA LYS A 363 1.98 18.29 -19.34
C LYS A 363 3.43 18.25 -18.88
N THR A 364 3.69 17.63 -17.74
CA THR A 364 5.04 17.58 -17.16
C THR A 364 5.89 16.43 -17.69
N MET A 365 5.29 15.29 -18.08
CA MET A 365 6.02 14.06 -18.43
C MET A 365 6.14 13.83 -19.95
N SER A 366 5.29 14.47 -20.77
CA SER A 366 5.26 14.31 -22.22
C SER A 366 5.22 15.65 -22.96
N THR A 367 4.17 16.46 -22.73
CA THR A 367 3.94 17.71 -23.49
C THR A 367 5.10 18.70 -23.37
N ALA A 368 5.69 18.87 -22.16
CA ALA A 368 6.83 19.76 -21.97
C ALA A 368 8.02 19.44 -22.90
N TYR A 369 8.26 18.15 -23.15
CA TYR A 369 9.35 17.71 -24.01
C TYR A 369 9.03 17.84 -25.50
N ARG A 370 7.75 17.79 -25.89
CA ARG A 370 7.28 18.02 -27.26
C ARG A 370 7.19 19.52 -27.58
N ARG A 371 6.71 20.33 -26.62
CA ARG A 371 6.56 21.79 -26.74
C ARG A 371 7.91 22.51 -26.80
N PHE A 372 8.90 22.00 -26.06
CA PHE A 372 10.26 22.53 -26.05
C PHE A 372 11.24 21.45 -26.52
N PRO A 373 11.24 21.15 -27.86
CA PRO A 373 12.10 20.12 -28.41
C PRO A 373 13.57 20.51 -28.21
N THR A 374 14.39 19.56 -27.82
CA THR A 374 15.82 19.78 -27.63
C THR A 374 16.52 19.62 -28.97
N ASP A 375 17.16 20.71 -29.44
CA ASP A 375 18.07 20.64 -30.58
C ASP A 375 19.37 19.97 -30.12
N LEU A 376 19.65 18.79 -30.65
CA LEU A 376 20.78 17.95 -30.33
C LEU A 376 22.05 18.29 -31.18
N SER A 377 21.98 19.34 -32.02
CA SER A 377 23.06 19.71 -32.94
C SER A 377 24.29 20.26 -32.24
N SER A 378 24.15 20.86 -31.05
CA SER A 378 25.24 21.40 -30.25
C SER A 378 24.95 21.42 -28.75
N ALA A 379 25.99 21.46 -27.92
CA ALA A 379 25.83 21.60 -26.49
C ALA A 379 25.11 22.92 -26.10
N ALA A 380 25.30 23.99 -26.85
CA ALA A 380 24.61 25.27 -26.62
C ALA A 380 23.12 25.16 -26.93
N SER A 381 22.73 24.52 -28.04
CA SER A 381 21.34 24.29 -28.42
C SER A 381 20.62 23.40 -27.40
N ILE A 382 21.28 22.35 -26.95
CA ILE A 382 20.77 21.46 -25.85
C ILE A 382 20.51 22.29 -24.61
N SER A 383 21.46 23.14 -24.20
CA SER A 383 21.35 23.96 -22.98
C SER A 383 20.18 24.95 -23.06
N LEU A 384 20.03 25.64 -24.18
CA LEU A 384 18.95 26.62 -24.39
C LEU A 384 17.56 25.97 -24.40
N SER A 385 17.40 24.84 -25.10
CA SER A 385 16.14 24.10 -25.16
C SER A 385 15.75 23.55 -23.75
N ASN A 386 16.76 23.06 -23.02
CA ASN A 386 16.56 22.61 -21.65
C ASN A 386 16.13 23.74 -20.71
N LEU A 387 16.68 24.95 -20.86
CA LEU A 387 16.32 26.10 -20.04
C LEU A 387 14.83 26.47 -20.20
N ALA A 388 14.32 26.57 -21.41
CA ALA A 388 12.91 26.88 -21.67
C ALA A 388 11.97 25.84 -21.05
N ARG A 389 12.26 24.56 -21.24
CA ARG A 389 11.48 23.48 -20.66
C ARG A 389 11.49 23.50 -19.12
N LYS A 390 12.67 23.69 -18.52
CA LYS A 390 12.79 23.76 -17.06
C LYS A 390 12.05 24.96 -16.48
N LYS A 391 12.08 26.12 -17.17
CA LYS A 391 11.28 27.28 -16.77
C LYS A 391 9.79 26.96 -16.72
N TYR A 392 9.26 26.30 -17.74
CA TYR A 392 7.85 25.87 -17.79
C TYR A 392 7.50 24.89 -16.67
N LEU A 393 8.34 23.87 -16.41
CA LEU A 393 8.13 22.90 -15.34
C LEU A 393 8.17 23.56 -13.96
N LEU A 394 9.08 24.51 -13.74
CA LEU A 394 9.16 25.28 -12.50
C LEU A 394 7.96 26.22 -12.31
N GLU A 395 7.41 26.78 -13.41
CA GLU A 395 6.20 27.60 -13.35
C GLU A 395 5.01 26.78 -12.87
N ILE A 396 4.83 25.55 -13.40
CA ILE A 396 3.81 24.62 -12.91
C ILE A 396 4.04 24.30 -11.42
N ALA A 397 5.27 23.95 -11.04
CA ALA A 397 5.60 23.60 -9.66
C ALA A 397 5.33 24.77 -8.70
N ASN A 398 5.71 26.01 -9.07
CA ASN A 398 5.44 27.21 -8.28
C ASN A 398 3.94 27.48 -8.15
N ALA A 399 3.16 27.36 -9.23
CA ALA A 399 1.73 27.57 -9.20
C ALA A 399 1.03 26.59 -8.25
N VAL A 400 1.43 25.30 -8.30
CA VAL A 400 0.89 24.27 -7.38
C VAL A 400 1.36 24.53 -5.94
N ALA A 401 2.64 24.87 -5.71
CA ALA A 401 3.16 25.20 -4.39
C ALA A 401 2.38 26.36 -3.75
N ASN A 402 2.15 27.45 -4.49
CA ASN A 402 1.36 28.58 -4.04
C ASN A 402 -0.10 28.19 -3.72
N LYS A 403 -0.67 27.25 -4.47
CA LYS A 403 -2.02 26.74 -4.23
C LYS A 403 -2.13 25.99 -2.91
N ILE A 404 -1.16 25.13 -2.59
CA ILE A 404 -1.19 24.30 -1.36
C ILE A 404 -0.71 25.06 -0.12
N THR A 405 0.05 26.12 -0.27
CA THR A 405 0.48 27.01 0.82
C THR A 405 -0.47 28.19 1.02
N GLY A 406 -1.50 28.34 0.17
CA GLY A 406 -2.59 29.30 0.33
C GLY A 406 -3.79 28.71 1.07
N PRO A 407 -4.89 29.51 1.26
CA PRO A 407 -6.10 29.03 1.92
C PRO A 407 -6.68 27.81 1.21
N LEU A 408 -6.90 26.73 1.96
CA LEU A 408 -7.36 25.44 1.43
C LEU A 408 -8.89 25.36 1.44
N PRO A 409 -9.56 25.23 0.28
CA PRO A 409 -11.02 25.17 0.21
C PRO A 409 -11.60 23.85 0.73
N ALA A 410 -10.81 22.77 0.73
CA ALA A 410 -11.26 21.43 1.10
C ALA A 410 -10.17 20.63 1.85
N PRO A 411 -9.86 20.94 3.13
CA PRO A 411 -8.78 20.28 3.87
C PRO A 411 -8.91 18.75 3.91
N ARG A 412 -10.14 18.22 4.06
CA ARG A 412 -10.41 16.78 4.06
C ARG A 412 -10.02 16.11 2.74
N ALA A 413 -10.38 16.73 1.61
CA ALA A 413 -10.05 16.19 0.30
C ALA A 413 -8.53 16.15 0.08
N LEU A 414 -7.81 17.17 0.54
CA LEU A 414 -6.35 17.23 0.48
C LEU A 414 -5.71 16.15 1.36
N LEU A 415 -6.16 15.94 2.59
CA LEU A 415 -5.66 14.86 3.45
C LEU A 415 -5.88 13.49 2.80
N GLY A 416 -7.04 13.26 2.19
CA GLY A 416 -7.33 12.05 1.43
C GLY A 416 -6.40 11.88 0.21
N ALA A 417 -6.12 12.95 -0.51
CA ALA A 417 -5.20 12.97 -1.66
C ALA A 417 -3.75 12.64 -1.24
N LEU A 418 -3.27 13.26 -0.16
CA LEU A 418 -1.93 13.00 0.40
C LEU A 418 -1.82 11.56 0.94
N GLY A 419 -2.85 11.08 1.64
CA GLY A 419 -2.91 9.69 2.13
C GLY A 419 -2.85 8.67 0.99
N ARG A 420 -3.58 8.92 -0.11
CA ARG A 420 -3.51 8.10 -1.33
C ARG A 420 -2.11 8.15 -1.95
N ALA A 421 -1.55 9.35 -2.11
CA ALA A 421 -0.21 9.52 -2.68
C ALA A 421 0.86 8.78 -1.84
N ALA A 422 0.77 8.85 -0.50
CA ALA A 422 1.64 8.12 0.41
C ALA A 422 1.48 6.59 0.27
N SER A 423 0.24 6.08 0.22
CA SER A 423 -0.03 4.65 0.11
C SER A 423 0.42 4.05 -1.23
N GLU A 424 0.47 4.85 -2.29
CA GLU A 424 0.97 4.46 -3.62
C GLU A 424 2.49 4.72 -3.78
N GLY A 425 3.20 5.16 -2.71
CA GLY A 425 4.63 5.48 -2.75
C GLY A 425 4.98 6.73 -3.58
N ARG A 426 3.98 7.59 -3.90
CA ARG A 426 4.15 8.83 -4.67
C ARG A 426 4.76 9.97 -3.88
N ILE A 427 4.69 9.86 -2.56
CA ILE A 427 5.36 10.75 -1.60
C ILE A 427 6.23 9.87 -0.74
N ALA A 428 7.53 10.20 -0.68
CA ALA A 428 8.47 9.56 0.22
C ALA A 428 9.09 10.61 1.15
N VAL A 429 9.35 10.22 2.40
CA VAL A 429 9.88 11.11 3.43
C VAL A 429 11.00 10.41 4.19
N TRP A 430 12.08 11.13 4.40
CA TRP A 430 13.20 10.73 5.24
C TRP A 430 13.50 11.83 6.25
N SER A 431 13.74 11.47 7.50
CA SER A 431 14.14 12.39 8.57
C SER A 431 15.59 12.16 9.00
N ASN A 432 16.31 13.23 9.26
CA ASN A 432 17.64 13.18 9.86
C ASN A 432 17.61 12.87 11.37
N SER A 433 16.44 13.00 12.01
CA SER A 433 16.20 12.55 13.39
C SER A 433 16.07 11.03 13.41
N PRO A 434 16.93 10.29 14.14
CA PRO A 434 16.80 8.83 14.22
C PRO A 434 15.46 8.35 14.79
N ASP A 435 14.90 9.08 15.75
CA ASP A 435 13.62 8.74 16.38
C ASP A 435 12.47 8.91 15.40
N ASP A 436 12.41 10.05 14.68
CA ASP A 436 11.39 10.26 13.65
C ASP A 436 11.56 9.27 12.49
N GLN A 437 12.79 9.00 12.06
CA GLN A 437 13.08 8.06 10.98
C GLN A 437 12.62 6.64 11.32
N LYS A 438 12.85 6.20 12.55
CA LYS A 438 12.38 4.89 13.01
C LYS A 438 10.86 4.76 12.94
N LEU A 439 10.12 5.80 13.33
CA LEU A 439 8.66 5.81 13.22
C LEU A 439 8.19 5.93 11.76
N LEU A 440 8.90 6.69 10.93
CA LEU A 440 8.61 6.78 9.49
C LEU A 440 8.72 5.40 8.81
N GLU A 441 9.71 4.59 9.18
CA GLU A 441 9.92 3.25 8.61
C GLU A 441 8.77 2.26 8.89
N GLU A 442 7.93 2.56 9.88
CA GLU A 442 6.68 1.84 10.13
C GLU A 442 5.54 2.28 9.19
N THR A 443 5.75 3.32 8.37
CA THR A 443 4.75 3.89 7.45
C THR A 443 5.14 3.69 5.99
N PRO A 444 4.18 3.74 5.05
CA PRO A 444 4.50 3.78 3.62
C PRO A 444 5.35 4.98 3.19
N LEU A 445 5.36 6.07 3.99
CA LEU A 445 6.10 7.30 3.68
C LEU A 445 7.61 7.11 3.64
N ALA A 446 8.18 6.19 4.43
CA ALA A 446 9.61 5.96 4.41
C ALA A 446 10.11 5.29 3.11
N HIS A 447 9.22 4.62 2.36
CA HIS A 447 9.55 3.91 1.12
C HIS A 447 10.81 3.07 1.26
N VAL A 448 10.85 2.24 2.30
CA VAL A 448 11.99 1.37 2.62
C VAL A 448 11.83 -0.02 2.00
N VAL A 449 12.93 -0.63 1.60
CA VAL A 449 13.00 -2.09 1.46
C VAL A 449 12.99 -2.66 2.88
N PRO A 450 11.95 -3.42 3.28
CA PRO A 450 11.78 -3.85 4.66
C PRO A 450 12.76 -4.94 5.03
N ASP A 451 13.17 -4.95 6.29
CA ASP A 451 13.91 -6.06 6.88
C ASP A 451 12.91 -7.16 7.28
N THR A 452 12.62 -8.09 6.37
CA THR A 452 11.64 -9.16 6.57
C THR A 452 12.14 -10.49 6.03
N ASP A 453 11.85 -11.56 6.75
CA ASP A 453 12.09 -12.95 6.29
C ASP A 453 10.84 -13.53 5.59
N GLY A 454 9.72 -12.80 5.56
CA GLY A 454 8.50 -13.21 4.86
C GLY A 454 8.65 -13.20 3.34
N PRO A 455 7.69 -13.81 2.60
CA PRO A 455 7.72 -13.85 1.14
C PRO A 455 7.74 -12.43 0.56
N TYR A 456 8.71 -12.14 -0.29
CA TYR A 456 8.94 -10.81 -0.83
C TYR A 456 9.33 -10.84 -2.31
N ALA A 457 8.71 -9.96 -3.09
CA ALA A 457 9.07 -9.73 -4.48
C ALA A 457 8.89 -8.24 -4.81
N GLN A 458 9.96 -7.55 -5.19
CA GLN A 458 9.88 -6.17 -5.66
C GLN A 458 10.55 -6.05 -7.03
N VAL A 459 9.81 -5.50 -8.01
CA VAL A 459 10.30 -5.29 -9.37
C VAL A 459 10.64 -3.82 -9.54
N ILE A 460 11.88 -3.53 -9.92
CA ILE A 460 12.42 -2.21 -10.12
C ILE A 460 12.87 -2.05 -11.57
N VAL A 461 12.42 -0.99 -12.20
CA VAL A 461 12.84 -0.58 -13.53
C VAL A 461 13.72 0.66 -13.41
N ASN A 462 14.93 0.61 -13.96
CA ASN A 462 15.83 1.75 -14.07
C ASN A 462 16.12 2.04 -15.54
N ASN A 463 15.80 3.23 -16.01
CA ASN A 463 16.10 3.69 -17.37
C ASN A 463 17.61 3.77 -17.58
N LEU A 464 18.13 3.08 -18.59
CA LEU A 464 19.55 3.08 -18.94
C LEU A 464 19.87 4.08 -20.07
N ALA A 465 18.87 4.43 -20.88
CA ALA A 465 19.06 5.27 -22.06
C ALA A 465 19.17 6.77 -21.76
N GLY A 466 18.78 7.22 -20.56
CA GLY A 466 18.70 8.64 -20.21
C GLY A 466 17.62 9.40 -21.00
N ASN A 467 16.66 8.67 -21.57
CA ASN A 467 15.55 9.21 -22.36
C ASN A 467 14.26 9.33 -21.51
N LYS A 468 13.11 9.59 -22.14
CA LYS A 468 11.82 9.76 -21.45
C LYS A 468 10.79 8.69 -21.84
N MET A 469 11.28 7.52 -22.21
CA MET A 469 10.43 6.45 -22.74
C MET A 469 9.58 5.75 -21.68
N ASP A 470 9.94 5.83 -20.40
CA ASP A 470 9.16 5.20 -19.34
C ASP A 470 7.79 5.88 -19.10
N TYR A 471 7.52 7.04 -19.73
CA TYR A 471 6.17 7.58 -19.84
C TYR A 471 5.21 6.62 -20.58
N TYR A 472 5.73 5.84 -21.51
CA TYR A 472 4.97 4.90 -22.33
C TYR A 472 5.03 3.45 -21.80
N LEU A 473 5.69 3.23 -20.65
CA LEU A 473 5.85 1.92 -20.06
C LEU A 473 4.54 1.46 -19.40
N LYS A 474 4.13 0.22 -19.69
CA LYS A 474 3.15 -0.55 -18.89
C LYS A 474 3.81 -1.80 -18.35
N ARG A 475 3.51 -2.10 -17.08
CA ARG A 475 4.04 -3.26 -16.36
C ARG A 475 2.93 -4.19 -15.92
N GLU A 476 3.17 -5.49 -16.04
CA GLU A 476 2.40 -6.54 -15.37
C GLU A 476 3.38 -7.34 -14.51
N ILE A 477 3.00 -7.63 -13.27
CA ILE A 477 3.84 -8.31 -12.29
C ILE A 477 3.04 -9.45 -11.70
N GLU A 478 3.64 -10.65 -11.68
CA GLU A 478 3.03 -11.82 -11.08
C GLU A 478 4.05 -12.51 -10.16
N TYR A 479 3.62 -12.89 -8.94
CA TYR A 479 4.41 -13.67 -8.00
C TYR A 479 3.65 -14.91 -7.60
N VAL A 480 4.16 -16.07 -8.01
CA VAL A 480 3.55 -17.38 -7.78
C VAL A 480 4.53 -18.25 -7.01
N ALA A 481 4.04 -19.03 -6.06
CA ALA A 481 4.85 -20.01 -5.34
C ALA A 481 4.08 -21.31 -5.12
N ASP A 482 4.83 -22.42 -5.01
CA ASP A 482 4.31 -23.72 -4.64
C ASP A 482 3.75 -23.72 -3.20
N LYS A 483 3.06 -24.79 -2.84
CA LYS A 483 2.58 -25.02 -1.47
C LYS A 483 3.76 -25.08 -0.49
N CYS A 484 3.46 -24.85 0.78
CA CYS A 484 4.41 -24.95 1.89
C CYS A 484 4.69 -26.43 2.20
N ASP A 485 5.68 -27.01 1.53
CA ASP A 485 6.12 -28.39 1.73
C ASP A 485 7.63 -28.37 1.98
N GLY A 486 8.04 -28.63 3.23
CA GLY A 486 9.43 -28.56 3.66
C GLY A 486 9.95 -27.12 3.88
N ASP A 487 11.28 -27.01 4.00
CA ASP A 487 11.97 -25.75 4.36
C ASP A 487 12.11 -24.78 3.18
N VAL A 488 11.94 -25.28 1.96
CA VAL A 488 12.04 -24.49 0.72
C VAL A 488 10.93 -24.85 -0.24
N ARG A 489 10.52 -23.89 -1.06
CA ARG A 489 9.55 -24.08 -2.15
C ARG A 489 10.07 -23.45 -3.44
N ASN A 490 9.50 -23.83 -4.58
CA ASN A 490 9.74 -23.10 -5.81
C ASN A 490 8.83 -21.89 -5.87
N SER A 491 9.36 -20.79 -6.40
CA SER A 491 8.59 -19.61 -6.75
C SER A 491 9.02 -19.03 -8.08
N THR A 492 8.13 -18.26 -8.68
CA THR A 492 8.38 -17.58 -9.96
C THR A 492 7.87 -16.15 -9.87
N ILE A 493 8.71 -15.19 -10.27
CA ILE A 493 8.33 -13.80 -10.46
C ILE A 493 8.35 -13.53 -11.97
N ILE A 494 7.19 -13.16 -12.53
CA ILE A 494 7.01 -12.86 -13.94
C ILE A 494 6.83 -11.35 -14.08
N VAL A 495 7.58 -10.75 -14.99
CA VAL A 495 7.54 -9.32 -15.28
C VAL A 495 7.32 -9.15 -16.77
N ARG A 496 6.16 -8.60 -17.15
CA ARG A 496 5.89 -8.21 -18.54
C ARG A 496 5.94 -6.69 -18.65
N LEU A 497 6.75 -6.21 -19.59
CA LEU A 497 6.92 -4.81 -19.91
C LEU A 497 6.42 -4.56 -21.32
N THR A 498 5.59 -3.54 -21.50
CA THR A 498 5.07 -3.12 -22.81
C THR A 498 5.44 -1.68 -23.08
N ASN A 499 6.07 -1.44 -24.21
CA ASN A 499 6.33 -0.11 -24.75
C ASN A 499 5.13 0.31 -25.59
N THR A 500 4.29 1.21 -25.08
CA THR A 500 3.07 1.66 -25.77
C THR A 500 3.30 2.84 -26.72
N SER A 501 4.55 3.27 -26.92
CA SER A 501 4.86 4.35 -27.86
C SER A 501 4.75 3.88 -29.31
N ASP A 502 4.62 4.85 -30.19
CA ASP A 502 4.89 4.69 -31.60
C ASP A 502 6.32 5.19 -31.95
N SER A 503 6.74 5.02 -33.20
CA SER A 503 8.05 5.45 -33.68
C SER A 503 8.14 6.97 -33.93
N SER A 504 7.08 7.75 -33.72
CA SER A 504 7.00 9.20 -34.00
C SER A 504 7.46 10.07 -32.82
N VAL A 505 7.98 9.46 -31.74
CA VAL A 505 8.50 10.22 -30.59
C VAL A 505 9.70 11.07 -30.99
N PRO A 506 9.79 12.35 -30.53
CA PRO A 506 10.96 13.20 -30.81
C PRO A 506 12.27 12.55 -30.29
N ASP A 507 13.38 12.81 -30.99
CA ASP A 507 14.69 12.23 -30.65
C ASP A 507 15.11 12.43 -29.20
N TYR A 508 14.84 13.58 -28.60
CA TYR A 508 15.15 13.82 -27.20
C TYR A 508 14.36 12.92 -26.24
N ILE A 509 13.15 12.50 -26.63
CA ILE A 509 12.32 11.57 -25.85
C ILE A 509 12.77 10.14 -26.08
N GLY A 510 13.00 9.75 -27.35
CA GLY A 510 13.17 8.37 -27.76
C GLY A 510 14.60 7.89 -27.95
N SER A 511 15.57 8.82 -28.09
CA SER A 511 16.95 8.46 -28.37
C SER A 511 17.64 7.76 -27.19
N ALA A 512 18.34 6.67 -27.47
CA ALA A 512 19.16 5.94 -26.51
C ALA A 512 20.62 6.47 -26.46
N ARG A 513 20.85 7.74 -26.76
CA ARG A 513 22.20 8.34 -26.85
C ARG A 513 23.06 8.20 -25.60
N GLY A 514 22.47 8.11 -24.41
CA GLY A 514 23.22 7.89 -23.17
C GLY A 514 23.98 6.56 -23.10
N LEU A 515 23.68 5.63 -24.03
CA LEU A 515 24.32 4.30 -24.12
C LEU A 515 25.19 4.13 -25.36
N VAL A 516 25.13 5.04 -26.35
CA VAL A 516 25.79 4.86 -27.67
C VAL A 516 27.31 4.72 -27.53
N ASP A 517 27.93 5.32 -26.52
CA ASP A 517 29.36 5.18 -26.27
C ASP A 517 29.72 3.88 -25.52
N THR A 518 28.76 3.24 -24.87
CA THR A 518 29.00 2.05 -24.03
C THR A 518 28.42 0.77 -24.65
N PHE A 519 27.30 0.89 -25.38
CA PHE A 519 26.62 -0.21 -26.10
C PHE A 519 26.11 0.33 -27.44
N PRO A 520 26.72 -0.03 -28.56
CA PRO A 520 26.18 0.29 -29.88
C PRO A 520 24.91 -0.51 -30.11
N LEU A 521 23.76 0.00 -29.62
CA LEU A 521 22.46 -0.54 -29.90
C LEU A 521 21.97 0.07 -31.21
N ASP A 522 21.96 -0.73 -32.27
CA ASP A 522 21.22 -0.43 -33.49
C ASP A 522 19.73 -0.66 -33.21
N ALA A 523 19.13 0.26 -32.44
CA ALA A 523 17.76 0.17 -31.99
C ALA A 523 16.94 1.33 -32.58
N PRO A 524 15.69 1.10 -33.03
CA PRO A 524 14.81 2.15 -33.50
C PRO A 524 14.62 3.25 -32.44
N ASN A 525 14.43 4.51 -32.93
CA ASN A 525 14.04 5.61 -32.03
C ASN A 525 12.76 5.23 -31.27
N GLY A 526 12.69 5.53 -29.98
CA GLY A 526 11.60 5.11 -29.10
C GLY A 526 11.79 3.74 -28.47
N THR A 527 12.92 3.06 -28.65
CA THR A 527 13.24 1.83 -27.91
C THR A 527 13.49 2.14 -26.44
N MET A 528 12.77 1.45 -25.55
CA MET A 528 13.06 1.43 -24.13
C MET A 528 14.27 0.56 -23.87
N VAL A 529 15.33 1.12 -23.28
CA VAL A 529 16.50 0.37 -22.79
C VAL A 529 16.53 0.52 -21.29
N THR A 530 16.31 -0.59 -20.59
CA THR A 530 16.09 -0.56 -19.16
C THR A 530 16.72 -1.75 -18.45
N SER A 531 17.11 -1.54 -17.20
CA SER A 531 17.46 -2.57 -16.24
C SER A 531 16.20 -2.95 -15.47
N VAL A 532 15.90 -4.25 -15.42
CA VAL A 532 14.82 -4.83 -14.63
C VAL A 532 15.44 -5.61 -13.50
N ARG A 533 15.32 -5.07 -12.29
CA ARG A 533 15.84 -5.69 -11.08
C ARG A 533 14.71 -6.31 -10.28
N VAL A 534 14.88 -7.56 -9.89
CA VAL A 534 14.00 -8.27 -8.96
C VAL A 534 14.73 -8.40 -7.62
N ILE A 535 14.11 -7.87 -6.56
CA ILE A 535 14.53 -8.10 -5.18
C ILE A 535 13.61 -9.20 -4.64
N ALA A 536 14.19 -10.31 -4.21
CA ALA A 536 13.47 -11.52 -3.83
C ALA A 536 13.46 -11.75 -2.31
N THR A 537 12.70 -12.74 -1.86
CA THR A 537 12.69 -13.22 -0.47
C THR A 537 14.12 -13.46 0.03
N LYS A 538 14.43 -13.08 1.28
CA LYS A 538 15.73 -13.38 1.89
C LYS A 538 16.05 -14.86 1.81
N GLY A 539 17.27 -15.19 1.44
CA GLY A 539 17.70 -16.58 1.23
C GLY A 539 17.18 -17.24 -0.05
N ALA A 540 16.43 -16.52 -0.91
CA ALA A 540 16.05 -17.06 -2.22
C ALA A 540 17.26 -17.25 -3.13
N VAL A 541 17.31 -18.40 -3.83
CA VAL A 541 18.35 -18.76 -4.77
C VAL A 541 17.77 -18.80 -6.17
N LEU A 542 18.32 -18.01 -7.09
CA LEU A 542 17.90 -18.02 -8.49
C LEU A 542 18.31 -19.34 -9.15
N LYS A 543 17.34 -20.09 -9.69
CA LYS A 543 17.57 -21.31 -10.47
C LYS A 543 17.76 -21.02 -11.95
N SER A 544 16.95 -20.12 -12.49
CA SER A 544 17.05 -19.69 -13.88
C SER A 544 16.30 -18.39 -14.09
N VAL A 545 16.70 -17.67 -15.13
CA VAL A 545 15.94 -16.54 -15.66
C VAL A 545 15.77 -16.71 -17.17
N THR A 546 14.60 -16.36 -17.67
CA THR A 546 14.30 -16.37 -19.10
C THR A 546 13.82 -14.99 -19.56
N SER A 547 14.18 -14.63 -20.79
CA SER A 547 13.67 -13.47 -21.51
C SER A 547 12.94 -13.97 -22.76
N ASN A 548 11.65 -13.71 -22.86
CA ASN A 548 10.77 -14.22 -23.93
C ASN A 548 10.91 -15.74 -24.12
N GLY A 549 10.97 -16.49 -23.02
CA GLY A 549 11.12 -17.95 -23.01
C GLY A 549 12.53 -18.46 -23.28
N GLN A 550 13.49 -17.61 -23.61
CA GLN A 550 14.90 -18.00 -23.84
C GLN A 550 15.73 -17.75 -22.56
N ARG A 551 16.61 -18.70 -22.22
CA ARG A 551 17.51 -18.53 -21.08
C ARG A 551 18.40 -17.32 -21.26
N THR A 552 18.50 -16.52 -20.18
CA THR A 552 19.41 -15.39 -20.08
C THR A 552 20.16 -15.40 -18.75
N THR A 553 21.06 -14.45 -18.55
CA THR A 553 21.82 -14.29 -17.31
C THR A 553 21.34 -13.03 -16.56
N ALA A 554 21.39 -13.10 -15.23
CA ALA A 554 21.16 -11.94 -14.37
C ALA A 554 22.44 -11.55 -13.64
N LEU A 555 22.65 -10.26 -13.46
CA LEU A 555 23.65 -9.75 -12.51
C LEU A 555 23.10 -9.96 -11.09
N VAL A 556 23.90 -10.62 -10.25
CA VAL A 556 23.50 -10.95 -8.88
C VAL A 556 24.10 -9.93 -7.91
N SER A 557 23.26 -9.39 -7.04
CA SER A 557 23.67 -8.45 -5.98
C SER A 557 22.77 -8.60 -4.76
N GLN A 558 22.83 -7.65 -3.83
CA GLN A 558 21.97 -7.59 -2.66
C GLN A 558 21.47 -6.17 -2.45
N ASP A 559 20.27 -6.03 -1.90
CA ASP A 559 19.71 -4.77 -1.44
C ASP A 559 19.00 -4.98 -0.10
N ARG A 560 19.50 -4.37 0.96
CA ARG A 560 19.01 -4.51 2.34
C ARG A 560 18.95 -5.96 2.83
N GLY A 561 19.96 -6.75 2.48
CA GLY A 561 20.06 -8.16 2.83
C GLY A 561 19.19 -9.11 2.00
N HIS A 562 18.37 -8.58 1.09
CA HIS A 562 17.63 -9.37 0.11
C HIS A 562 18.50 -9.66 -1.11
N PRO A 563 18.47 -10.88 -1.67
CA PRO A 563 19.13 -11.14 -2.95
C PRO A 563 18.41 -10.38 -4.06
N SER A 564 19.17 -9.78 -4.96
CA SER A 564 18.64 -9.04 -6.10
C SER A 564 19.28 -9.47 -7.41
N PHE A 565 18.47 -9.46 -8.48
CA PHE A 565 18.79 -10.03 -9.79
C PHE A 565 18.40 -9.03 -10.87
N ASP A 566 19.37 -8.62 -11.67
CA ASP A 566 19.20 -7.55 -12.66
C ASP A 566 19.38 -8.11 -14.08
N VAL A 567 18.42 -7.81 -14.96
CA VAL A 567 18.47 -8.15 -16.39
C VAL A 567 18.23 -6.89 -17.20
N GLN A 568 19.10 -6.62 -18.16
CA GLN A 568 18.94 -5.51 -19.09
C GLN A 568 18.14 -5.95 -20.30
N VAL A 569 17.17 -5.14 -20.71
CA VAL A 569 16.30 -5.40 -21.85
C VAL A 569 16.14 -4.17 -22.74
N ALA A 570 15.93 -4.41 -24.02
CA ALA A 570 15.56 -3.41 -25.01
C ALA A 570 14.19 -3.78 -25.59
N ILE A 571 13.22 -2.84 -25.52
CA ILE A 571 11.85 -3.06 -25.98
C ILE A 571 11.50 -2.00 -27.04
N PRO A 572 11.45 -2.38 -28.32
CA PRO A 572 11.08 -1.45 -29.40
C PRO A 572 9.66 -0.88 -29.25
N PRO A 573 9.34 0.23 -29.93
CA PRO A 573 7.99 0.80 -29.95
C PRO A 573 6.92 -0.22 -30.31
N GLY A 574 5.81 -0.21 -29.56
CA GLY A 574 4.66 -1.09 -29.76
C GLY A 574 4.90 -2.56 -29.38
N GLN A 575 6.04 -2.92 -28.81
CA GLN A 575 6.38 -4.29 -28.44
C GLN A 575 6.32 -4.53 -26.93
N SER A 576 6.25 -5.82 -26.57
CA SER A 576 6.31 -6.29 -25.19
C SER A 576 7.47 -7.28 -25.02
N GLY A 577 8.05 -7.30 -23.81
CA GLY A 577 9.03 -8.29 -23.38
C GLY A 577 8.59 -8.92 -22.06
N GLU A 578 8.91 -10.19 -21.88
CA GLU A 578 8.64 -10.93 -20.65
C GLU A 578 9.92 -11.48 -20.04
N LEU A 579 10.08 -11.26 -18.75
CA LEU A 579 11.11 -11.88 -17.92
C LEU A 579 10.46 -12.81 -16.90
N SER A 580 10.99 -14.03 -16.77
CA SER A 580 10.54 -14.99 -15.77
C SER A 580 11.74 -15.44 -14.93
N PHE A 581 11.68 -15.12 -13.62
CA PHE A 581 12.70 -15.47 -12.63
C PHE A 581 12.22 -16.65 -11.80
N HIS A 582 12.91 -17.78 -11.87
CA HIS A 582 12.58 -19.00 -11.13
C HIS A 582 13.51 -19.18 -9.94
N PHE A 583 12.93 -19.32 -8.76
CA PHE A 583 13.66 -19.41 -7.50
C PHE A 583 13.41 -20.72 -6.76
N SER A 584 14.37 -21.06 -5.90
CA SER A 584 14.14 -21.80 -4.66
C SER A 584 14.16 -20.80 -3.54
N GLU A 585 13.07 -20.65 -2.82
CA GLU A 585 12.97 -19.70 -1.70
C GLU A 585 12.62 -20.42 -0.38
N PRO A 586 13.03 -19.91 0.79
CA PRO A 586 12.63 -20.46 2.07
C PRO A 586 11.11 -20.39 2.24
N THR A 587 10.53 -21.43 2.85
CA THR A 587 9.15 -21.40 3.33
C THR A 587 9.10 -20.57 4.60
N SER A 588 8.64 -19.34 4.49
CA SER A 588 8.56 -18.42 5.61
C SER A 588 7.12 -18.07 5.95
N SER A 589 6.87 -17.74 7.21
CA SER A 589 5.58 -17.27 7.69
C SER A 589 5.30 -15.84 7.25
N GLY A 590 4.02 -15.45 7.25
CA GLY A 590 3.58 -14.10 6.92
C GLY A 590 2.97 -14.00 5.52
N ASN A 591 2.31 -12.88 5.29
CA ASN A 591 1.69 -12.60 4.00
C ASN A 591 2.73 -12.13 2.98
N PRO A 592 2.62 -12.53 1.71
CA PRO A 592 3.52 -12.07 0.66
C PRO A 592 3.43 -10.56 0.47
N ARG A 593 4.57 -9.91 0.27
CA ARG A 593 4.68 -8.47 0.00
C ARG A 593 5.24 -8.25 -1.40
N VAL A 594 4.50 -7.49 -2.21
CA VAL A 594 4.92 -7.11 -3.57
C VAL A 594 4.77 -5.60 -3.73
N PRO A 595 5.71 -4.80 -3.18
CA PRO A 595 5.68 -3.35 -3.34
C PRO A 595 5.81 -2.96 -4.82
N VAL A 596 5.05 -1.95 -5.22
CA VAL A 596 5.06 -1.42 -6.59
C VAL A 596 5.89 -0.15 -6.65
N GLN A 597 6.90 -0.13 -7.52
CA GLN A 597 7.66 1.09 -7.81
C GLN A 597 6.72 2.16 -8.39
N PRO A 598 6.71 3.40 -7.86
CA PRO A 598 5.79 4.46 -8.27
C PRO A 598 6.21 5.08 -9.63
N LEU A 599 5.85 4.43 -10.73
CA LEU A 599 5.95 4.97 -12.08
C LEU A 599 4.61 5.53 -12.56
N ILE A 600 4.50 5.93 -13.82
CA ILE A 600 3.26 6.52 -14.36
C ILE A 600 2.13 5.50 -14.38
N ASP A 601 2.42 4.27 -14.77
CA ASP A 601 1.52 3.14 -14.57
C ASP A 601 1.43 2.77 -13.08
N ASN A 602 0.33 2.14 -12.68
CA ASN A 602 0.14 1.64 -11.32
C ASN A 602 -0.40 0.19 -11.39
N PRO A 603 0.47 -0.78 -11.76
CA PRO A 603 0.05 -2.18 -11.90
C PRO A 603 -0.44 -2.74 -10.57
N LYS A 604 -1.42 -3.64 -10.64
CA LYS A 604 -1.83 -4.45 -9.50
C LYS A 604 -1.17 -5.83 -9.64
N PRO A 605 -0.19 -6.16 -8.80
CA PRO A 605 0.47 -7.45 -8.87
C PRO A 605 -0.52 -8.60 -8.66
N VAL A 606 -0.37 -9.66 -9.45
CA VAL A 606 -1.07 -10.93 -9.23
C VAL A 606 -0.24 -11.76 -8.27
N ILE A 607 -0.81 -12.08 -7.10
CA ILE A 607 -0.09 -12.78 -6.04
C ILE A 607 -0.79 -14.12 -5.77
N SER A 608 -0.09 -15.22 -6.05
CA SER A 608 -0.53 -16.60 -5.83
C SER A 608 0.51 -17.35 -4.98
N VAL A 609 0.74 -16.82 -3.78
CA VAL A 609 1.76 -17.31 -2.84
C VAL A 609 1.08 -17.76 -1.56
N PRO A 610 1.04 -19.08 -1.29
CA PRO A 610 0.47 -19.61 -0.06
C PRO A 610 1.20 -19.09 1.19
N THR A 611 0.43 -18.70 2.21
CA THR A 611 1.00 -18.35 3.52
C THR A 611 1.39 -19.63 4.26
N CYS A 612 2.66 -19.72 4.67
CA CYS A 612 3.17 -20.81 5.49
C CYS A 612 2.99 -20.49 6.99
N ARG A 613 2.81 -21.55 7.80
CA ARG A 613 2.59 -21.43 9.25
C ARG A 613 3.86 -21.75 10.01
#